data_20cda65760edde650f2bbdc2ffd65c38
#
_entry.id   20cda65760edde650f2bbdc2ffd65c38
#
_cell.length_a   1.000
_cell.length_b   1.000
_cell.length_c   1.000
_cell.angle_alpha   90.00
_cell.angle_beta   90.00
_cell.angle_gamma   90.00
#
_symmetry.space_group_name_H-M   'P 1'
#
loop_
_entity.id
_entity.type
_entity.pdbx_description
1 polymer ?
#
loop_
_entity_poly.entity_id
_entity_poly.type
_entity_poly.pdbx_seq_one_letter_code
_entity_poly.pdbx_strand_id
1 'polypeptide(L)'
;MPRVRVVEESSASPEQVLEAARDFSPRRAELWRDVYTEHLTIHDRGETWADVIEGNPWGPWLVWERLRYDWSQPGSLRGTVLDSNLFKPGSTWELHVTPAVDGSKVEIVAVRHLKGLGWLIWPLFPTGLARRDVADYLRQFLSKVEIQAHEG
;
A
#
# COMPACT_ATOMS: atom_id res chain seq x y z
N MET A 1 19.63 -2.50 1.81
CA MET A 1 18.24 -2.59 2.24
C MET A 1 17.31 -2.33 1.09
N PRO A 2 16.34 -3.19 0.85
CA PRO A 2 15.41 -3.00 -0.26
C PRO A 2 14.44 -1.86 0.07
N ARG A 3 14.71 -0.73 -0.51
CA ARG A 3 13.85 0.46 -0.43
C ARG A 3 13.36 0.81 -1.82
N VAL A 4 12.04 0.91 -1.95
CA VAL A 4 11.40 1.31 -3.20
C VAL A 4 10.71 2.64 -2.97
N ARG A 5 10.97 3.60 -3.86
CA ARG A 5 10.31 4.91 -3.85
C ARG A 5 9.72 5.16 -5.22
N VAL A 6 8.44 5.48 -5.26
CA VAL A 6 7.71 5.78 -6.49
C VAL A 6 6.91 7.07 -6.28
N VAL A 7 6.92 7.93 -7.29
CA VAL A 7 6.17 9.19 -7.30
C VAL A 7 5.28 9.23 -8.53
N GLU A 8 4.00 9.53 -8.33
CA GLU A 8 3.02 9.67 -9.40
C GLU A 8 2.17 10.92 -9.15
N GLU A 9 1.60 11.45 -10.22
CA GLU A 9 0.66 12.56 -10.14
C GLU A 9 -0.77 12.07 -10.37
N SER A 10 -1.74 12.78 -9.79
CA SER A 10 -3.16 12.46 -9.92
C SER A 10 -3.97 13.74 -10.04
N SER A 11 -5.06 13.68 -10.80
CA SER A 11 -6.04 14.76 -10.86
C SER A 11 -6.98 14.80 -9.65
N ALA A 12 -6.99 13.74 -8.83
CA ALA A 12 -7.76 13.72 -7.60
C ALA A 12 -7.14 14.64 -6.54
N SER A 13 -7.96 15.19 -5.64
CA SER A 13 -7.46 16.01 -4.54
C SER A 13 -6.71 15.18 -3.50
N PRO A 14 -5.84 15.80 -2.70
CA PRO A 14 -5.18 15.09 -1.60
C PRO A 14 -6.16 14.37 -0.67
N GLU A 15 -7.27 14.99 -0.33
CA GLU A 15 -8.29 14.39 0.53
C GLU A 15 -8.91 13.15 -0.11
N GLN A 16 -9.22 13.22 -1.41
CA GLN A 16 -9.78 12.08 -2.14
C GLN A 16 -8.82 10.89 -2.17
N VAL A 17 -7.54 11.15 -2.41
CA VAL A 17 -6.52 10.10 -2.43
C VAL A 17 -6.35 9.48 -1.05
N LEU A 18 -6.23 10.29 0.00
CA LEU A 18 -6.04 9.81 1.36
C LEU A 18 -7.27 9.06 1.88
N GLU A 19 -8.46 9.57 1.61
CA GLU A 19 -9.70 8.91 2.01
C GLU A 19 -9.83 7.54 1.37
N ALA A 20 -9.52 7.42 0.09
CA ALA A 20 -9.52 6.14 -0.62
C ALA A 20 -8.44 5.20 -0.07
N ALA A 21 -7.24 5.70 0.21
CA ALA A 21 -6.14 4.90 0.72
C ALA A 21 -6.41 4.32 2.11
N ARG A 22 -7.16 5.04 2.95
CA ARG A 22 -7.54 4.59 4.30
C ARG A 22 -8.93 3.93 4.38
N ASP A 23 -9.50 3.61 3.25
CA ASP A 23 -10.75 2.85 3.19
C ASP A 23 -10.45 1.36 3.36
N PHE A 24 -10.83 0.81 4.51
CA PHE A 24 -10.64 -0.60 4.86
C PHE A 24 -11.93 -1.41 4.74
N SER A 25 -12.94 -0.87 4.06
CA SER A 25 -14.15 -1.61 3.66
C SER A 25 -13.82 -2.62 2.55
N PRO A 26 -14.76 -3.50 2.15
CA PRO A 26 -14.55 -4.39 1.01
C PRO A 26 -14.13 -3.68 -0.29
N ARG A 27 -14.39 -2.37 -0.42
CA ARG A 27 -13.93 -1.55 -1.55
C ARG A 27 -12.42 -1.50 -1.67
N ARG A 28 -11.67 -1.78 -0.59
CA ARG A 28 -10.22 -1.82 -0.62
C ARG A 28 -9.69 -2.80 -1.66
N ALA A 29 -10.32 -3.95 -1.81
CA ALA A 29 -9.95 -4.94 -2.81
C ALA A 29 -10.24 -4.48 -4.25
N GLU A 30 -11.19 -3.56 -4.42
CA GLU A 30 -11.47 -2.96 -5.72
C GLU A 30 -10.46 -1.88 -6.09
N LEU A 31 -9.94 -1.18 -5.08
CA LEU A 31 -8.97 -0.07 -5.28
C LEU A 31 -7.55 -0.58 -5.45
N TRP A 32 -7.14 -1.56 -4.64
CA TRP A 32 -5.78 -2.09 -4.64
C TRP A 32 -5.77 -3.50 -5.21
N ARG A 33 -5.06 -3.72 -6.32
CA ARG A 33 -5.02 -5.03 -6.98
C ARG A 33 -4.42 -6.13 -6.11
N ASP A 34 -3.59 -5.76 -5.14
CA ASP A 34 -2.90 -6.72 -4.26
C ASP A 34 -3.71 -7.06 -3.00
N VAL A 35 -4.93 -6.54 -2.89
CA VAL A 35 -5.81 -6.81 -1.76
C VAL A 35 -7.00 -7.62 -2.24
N TYR A 36 -7.29 -8.70 -1.55
CA TYR A 36 -8.41 -9.60 -1.84
C TYR A 36 -9.39 -9.59 -0.68
N THR A 37 -10.66 -9.35 -0.96
CA THR A 37 -11.71 -9.26 0.07
C THR A 37 -11.75 -10.50 0.97
N GLU A 38 -11.58 -11.68 0.39
CA GLU A 38 -11.59 -12.96 1.10
C GLU A 38 -10.41 -13.15 2.06
N HIS A 39 -9.36 -12.33 1.91
CA HIS A 39 -8.16 -12.36 2.73
C HIS A 39 -7.95 -11.07 3.51
N LEU A 40 -8.96 -10.21 3.56
CA LEU A 40 -8.93 -8.94 4.28
C LEU A 40 -9.69 -9.10 5.59
N THR A 41 -9.01 -8.92 6.71
CA THR A 41 -9.63 -8.96 8.04
C THR A 41 -9.17 -7.75 8.84
N ILE A 42 -10.13 -7.00 9.36
CA ILE A 42 -9.85 -5.88 10.27
C ILE A 42 -9.97 -6.41 11.69
N HIS A 43 -8.84 -6.45 12.42
CA HIS A 43 -8.82 -6.90 13.82
C HIS A 43 -9.31 -5.84 14.77
N ASP A 44 -8.89 -4.60 14.54
CA ASP A 44 -9.24 -3.46 15.37
C ASP A 44 -9.01 -2.17 14.60
N ARG A 45 -9.67 -1.11 15.02
CA ARG A 45 -9.51 0.20 14.36
C ARG A 45 -9.84 1.32 15.34
N GLY A 46 -9.12 2.43 15.19
CA GLY A 46 -9.38 3.68 15.89
C GLY A 46 -9.68 4.79 14.90
N GLU A 47 -9.65 6.03 15.35
CA GLU A 47 -9.91 7.20 14.52
C GLU A 47 -8.81 7.42 13.47
N THR A 48 -7.56 7.10 13.83
CA THR A 48 -6.38 7.38 13.01
C THR A 48 -5.52 6.16 12.75
N TRP A 49 -6.03 4.96 13.03
CA TRP A 49 -5.27 3.72 12.86
C TRP A 49 -6.19 2.53 12.61
N ALA A 50 -5.61 1.48 12.03
CA ALA A 50 -6.28 0.19 11.85
C ALA A 50 -5.26 -0.95 11.95
N ASP A 51 -5.66 -2.06 12.59
CA ASP A 51 -4.89 -3.30 12.66
C ASP A 51 -5.57 -4.30 11.70
N VAL A 52 -4.89 -4.65 10.62
CA VAL A 52 -5.49 -5.34 9.48
C VAL A 52 -4.60 -6.51 9.07
N ILE A 53 -5.24 -7.63 8.69
CA ILE A 53 -4.55 -8.70 7.95
C ILE A 53 -4.98 -8.59 6.48
N GLU A 54 -4.01 -8.51 5.60
CA GLU A 54 -4.20 -8.53 4.15
C GLU A 54 -3.49 -9.74 3.57
N GLY A 55 -4.13 -10.41 2.63
CA GLY A 55 -3.56 -11.57 1.96
C GLY A 55 -3.65 -11.45 0.44
N ASN A 56 -2.64 -11.99 -0.23
CA ASN A 56 -2.50 -11.95 -1.68
C ASN A 56 -1.98 -13.30 -2.18
N PRO A 57 -2.74 -14.01 -3.03
CA PRO A 57 -2.25 -15.22 -3.66
C PRO A 57 -1.07 -14.91 -4.58
N TRP A 58 0.00 -15.65 -4.42
CA TRP A 58 1.20 -15.54 -5.25
C TRP A 58 1.59 -16.92 -5.77
N GLY A 59 1.11 -17.26 -6.97
CA GLY A 59 1.20 -18.60 -7.49
C GLY A 59 0.43 -19.59 -6.59
N PRO A 60 1.05 -20.73 -6.19
CA PRO A 60 0.41 -21.68 -5.29
C PRO A 60 0.45 -21.25 -3.81
N TRP A 61 1.08 -20.11 -3.48
CA TRP A 61 1.23 -19.65 -2.11
C TRP A 61 0.32 -18.46 -1.83
N LEU A 62 -0.05 -18.34 -0.57
CA LEU A 62 -0.71 -17.15 -0.05
C LEU A 62 0.32 -16.36 0.74
N VAL A 63 0.58 -15.12 0.32
CA VAL A 63 1.36 -14.17 1.10
C VAL A 63 0.40 -13.35 1.93
N TRP A 64 0.61 -13.31 3.23
CA TRP A 64 -0.23 -12.53 4.12
C TRP A 64 0.62 -11.63 5.01
N GLU A 65 0.04 -10.49 5.37
CA GLU A 65 0.67 -9.51 6.25
C GLU A 65 -0.35 -9.02 7.27
N ARG A 66 0.07 -8.96 8.50
CA ARG A 66 -0.65 -8.20 9.53
C ARG A 66 0.03 -6.85 9.65
N LEU A 67 -0.72 -5.78 9.40
CA LEU A 67 -0.20 -4.43 9.38
C LEU A 67 -0.97 -3.56 10.35
N ARG A 68 -0.22 -2.66 10.99
CA ARG A 68 -0.82 -1.52 11.66
C ARG A 68 -0.69 -0.32 10.74
N TYR A 69 -1.83 0.16 10.27
CA TYR A 69 -1.90 1.40 9.51
C TYR A 69 -2.15 2.57 10.44
N ASP A 70 -1.48 3.67 10.18
CA ASP A 70 -1.57 4.91 10.96
C ASP A 70 -1.66 6.10 10.01
N TRP A 71 -2.63 6.98 10.21
CA TRP A 71 -2.81 8.22 9.44
C TRP A 71 -2.98 9.42 10.36
N SER A 72 -2.36 9.38 11.53
CA SER A 72 -2.35 10.50 12.48
C SER A 72 -1.55 11.69 11.97
N GLN A 73 -0.59 11.46 11.06
CA GLN A 73 0.16 12.53 10.43
C GLN A 73 -0.59 13.04 9.20
N PRO A 74 -0.85 14.36 9.08
CA PRO A 74 -1.54 14.91 7.93
C PRO A 74 -0.82 14.58 6.62
N GLY A 75 -1.59 14.21 5.60
CA GLY A 75 -1.07 13.92 4.27
C GLY A 75 -0.37 12.58 4.13
N SER A 76 -0.43 11.70 5.13
CA SER A 76 0.26 10.42 5.07
C SER A 76 -0.56 9.26 5.60
N LEU A 77 -0.23 8.07 5.10
CA LEU A 77 -0.69 6.79 5.60
C LEU A 77 0.52 5.88 5.73
N ARG A 78 0.76 5.35 6.90
CA ARG A 78 1.89 4.45 7.16
C ARG A 78 1.41 3.09 7.59
N GLY A 79 1.87 2.04 6.90
CA GLY A 79 1.67 0.66 7.30
C GLY A 79 2.96 0.08 7.86
N THR A 80 2.88 -0.54 9.03
CA THR A 80 4.01 -1.24 9.64
C THR A 80 3.65 -2.70 9.79
N VAL A 81 4.49 -3.58 9.26
CA VAL A 81 4.27 -5.03 9.36
C VAL A 81 4.49 -5.46 10.82
N LEU A 82 3.45 -6.05 11.40
CA LEU A 82 3.51 -6.65 12.75
C LEU A 82 3.88 -8.13 12.65
N ASP A 83 3.37 -8.81 11.65
CA ASP A 83 3.67 -10.21 11.35
C ASP A 83 3.37 -10.51 9.87
N SER A 84 4.03 -11.52 9.33
CA SER A 84 3.84 -11.95 7.94
C SER A 84 4.53 -13.29 7.74
N ASN A 85 4.09 -14.05 6.73
CA ASN A 85 4.79 -15.26 6.32
C ASN A 85 5.96 -14.98 5.37
N LEU A 86 6.14 -13.74 4.94
CA LEU A 86 7.20 -13.36 3.99
C LEU A 86 8.09 -12.23 4.52
N PHE A 87 7.51 -11.24 5.17
CA PHE A 87 8.24 -10.04 5.60
C PHE A 87 8.51 -10.05 7.10
N LYS A 88 9.65 -9.50 7.50
CA LYS A 88 9.99 -9.33 8.91
C LYS A 88 9.14 -8.21 9.53
N PRO A 89 8.80 -8.36 10.83
CA PRO A 89 8.22 -7.25 11.58
C PRO A 89 9.09 -5.99 11.49
N GLY A 90 8.44 -4.84 11.40
CA GLY A 90 9.12 -3.56 11.22
C GLY A 90 9.30 -3.14 9.77
N SER A 91 9.02 -4.01 8.80
CA SER A 91 8.90 -3.59 7.39
C SER A 91 7.82 -2.54 7.28
N THR A 92 8.03 -1.51 6.44
CA THR A 92 7.12 -0.38 6.34
C THR A 92 6.69 -0.10 4.91
N TRP A 93 5.49 0.47 4.80
CA TRP A 93 4.93 1.00 3.57
C TRP A 93 4.32 2.36 3.90
N GLU A 94 4.72 3.39 3.18
CA GLU A 94 4.25 4.75 3.43
C GLU A 94 3.68 5.35 2.16
N LEU A 95 2.57 6.03 2.29
CA LEU A 95 1.95 6.84 1.25
C LEU A 95 1.95 8.29 1.72
N HIS A 96 2.54 9.17 0.92
CA HIS A 96 2.56 10.60 1.18
C HIS A 96 1.87 11.33 0.04
N VAL A 97 0.92 12.20 0.38
CA VAL A 97 0.15 12.96 -0.59
C VAL A 97 0.33 14.45 -0.32
N THR A 98 0.75 15.16 -1.34
CA THR A 98 0.91 16.62 -1.28
C THR A 98 0.09 17.27 -2.39
N PRO A 99 -0.41 18.51 -2.16
CA PRO A 99 -1.13 19.24 -3.20
C PRO A 99 -0.23 19.52 -4.41
N ALA A 100 -0.82 19.45 -5.60
CA ALA A 100 -0.20 19.86 -6.85
C ALA A 100 -1.13 20.85 -7.56
N VAL A 101 -0.69 21.47 -8.63
CA VAL A 101 -1.44 22.52 -9.33
C VAL A 101 -2.84 22.05 -9.71
N ASP A 102 -2.96 20.85 -10.29
CA ASP A 102 -4.23 20.31 -10.79
C ASP A 102 -4.62 19.01 -10.08
N GLY A 103 -4.27 18.84 -8.81
CA GLY A 103 -4.59 17.63 -8.08
C GLY A 103 -3.59 17.34 -6.97
N SER A 104 -2.93 16.19 -7.08
CA SER A 104 -2.03 15.67 -6.05
C SER A 104 -0.76 15.09 -6.62
N LYS A 105 0.29 15.16 -5.81
CA LYS A 105 1.52 14.38 -5.98
C LYS A 105 1.50 13.28 -4.93
N VAL A 106 1.64 12.03 -5.36
CA VAL A 106 1.54 10.86 -4.50
C VAL A 106 2.86 10.10 -4.52
N GLU A 107 3.42 9.89 -3.34
CA GLU A 107 4.66 9.16 -3.16
C GLU A 107 4.42 7.90 -2.34
N ILE A 108 4.95 6.76 -2.79
CA ILE A 108 5.02 5.55 -1.99
C ILE A 108 6.48 5.27 -1.68
N VAL A 109 6.76 5.00 -0.40
CA VAL A 109 8.06 4.54 0.07
C VAL A 109 7.85 3.23 0.80
N ALA A 110 8.41 2.14 0.27
CA ALA A 110 8.32 0.82 0.87
C ALA A 110 9.71 0.34 1.28
N VAL A 111 9.85 -0.04 2.54
CA VAL A 111 11.07 -0.64 3.07
C VAL A 111 10.69 -2.03 3.57
N ARG A 112 11.10 -3.06 2.82
CA ARG A 112 10.71 -4.44 3.07
C ARG A 112 11.92 -5.29 3.41
N HIS A 113 11.80 -6.07 4.47
CA HIS A 113 12.81 -7.04 4.90
C HIS A 113 12.20 -8.43 4.81
N LEU A 114 12.87 -9.35 4.10
CA LEU A 114 12.39 -10.72 3.94
C LEU A 114 12.80 -11.60 5.12
N LYS A 115 11.91 -12.53 5.49
CA LYS A 115 12.15 -13.54 6.51
C LYS A 115 13.02 -14.67 5.98
N GLY A 116 13.73 -15.35 6.89
CA GLY A 116 14.48 -16.57 6.60
C GLY A 116 15.59 -16.33 5.59
N LEU A 117 15.70 -17.24 4.62
CA LEU A 117 16.72 -17.16 3.57
C LEU A 117 16.33 -16.23 2.42
N GLY A 118 15.15 -15.62 2.47
CA GLY A 118 14.69 -14.70 1.43
C GLY A 118 15.65 -13.54 1.18
N TRP A 119 16.36 -13.08 2.22
CA TRP A 119 17.34 -12.01 2.08
C TRP A 119 18.53 -12.40 1.21
N LEU A 120 18.84 -13.71 1.09
CA LEU A 120 19.92 -14.20 0.23
C LEU A 120 19.57 -14.13 -1.25
N ILE A 121 18.29 -14.31 -1.59
CA ILE A 121 17.84 -14.27 -2.99
C ILE A 121 17.38 -12.88 -3.41
N TRP A 122 17.20 -11.97 -2.48
CA TRP A 122 16.76 -10.60 -2.77
C TRP A 122 17.65 -9.89 -3.79
N PRO A 123 19.00 -9.98 -3.70
CA PRO A 123 19.86 -9.33 -4.70
C PRO A 123 19.71 -9.89 -6.12
N LEU A 124 19.08 -11.07 -6.27
CA LEU A 124 18.81 -11.67 -7.59
C LEU A 124 17.58 -11.04 -8.26
N PHE A 125 16.75 -10.31 -7.50
CA PHE A 125 15.61 -9.60 -8.05
C PHE A 125 16.04 -8.19 -8.43
N PRO A 126 15.95 -7.81 -9.72
CA PRO A 126 16.27 -6.44 -10.13
C PRO A 126 15.38 -5.45 -9.37
N THR A 127 15.98 -4.46 -8.74
CA THR A 127 15.24 -3.40 -8.03
C THR A 127 14.26 -2.69 -8.96
N GLY A 128 14.56 -2.66 -10.27
CA GLY A 128 13.67 -2.09 -11.27
C GLY A 128 12.34 -2.83 -11.39
N LEU A 129 12.29 -4.15 -11.17
CA LEU A 129 11.03 -4.91 -11.22
C LEU A 129 10.12 -4.56 -10.04
N ALA A 130 10.68 -4.49 -8.82
CA ALA A 130 9.91 -4.10 -7.65
C ALA A 130 9.37 -2.68 -7.81
N ARG A 131 10.17 -1.77 -8.31
CA ARG A 131 9.77 -0.38 -8.57
C ARG A 131 8.66 -0.30 -9.60
N ARG A 132 8.75 -1.06 -10.69
CA ARG A 132 7.70 -1.12 -11.71
C ARG A 132 6.39 -1.65 -11.14
N ASP A 133 6.46 -2.69 -10.33
CA ASP A 133 5.29 -3.27 -9.71
C ASP A 133 4.58 -2.27 -8.80
N VAL A 134 5.34 -1.58 -7.96
CA VAL A 134 4.79 -0.52 -7.09
C VAL A 134 4.18 0.62 -7.92
N ALA A 135 4.87 1.05 -8.97
CA ALA A 135 4.38 2.09 -9.87
C ALA A 135 3.07 1.68 -10.54
N ASP A 136 2.99 0.43 -11.01
CA ASP A 136 1.80 -0.08 -11.69
C ASP A 136 0.60 -0.15 -10.77
N TYR A 137 0.76 -0.68 -9.56
CA TYR A 137 -0.39 -0.76 -8.66
C TYR A 137 -0.81 0.63 -8.15
N LEU A 138 0.14 1.55 -7.99
CA LEU A 138 -0.19 2.93 -7.64
C LEU A 138 -0.98 3.63 -8.75
N ARG A 139 -0.55 3.48 -10.00
CA ARG A 139 -1.29 4.05 -11.14
C ARG A 139 -2.70 3.49 -11.25
N GLN A 140 -2.86 2.19 -11.04
CA GLN A 140 -4.19 1.56 -11.06
C GLN A 140 -5.07 2.09 -9.93
N PHE A 141 -4.51 2.23 -8.74
CA PHE A 141 -5.21 2.81 -7.60
C PHE A 141 -5.66 4.25 -7.91
N LEU A 142 -4.74 5.10 -8.36
CA LEU A 142 -5.05 6.50 -8.67
C LEU A 142 -6.06 6.62 -9.80
N SER A 143 -5.99 5.78 -10.82
CA SER A 143 -6.97 5.75 -11.90
C SER A 143 -8.37 5.47 -11.37
N LYS A 144 -8.51 4.53 -10.45
CA LYS A 144 -9.81 4.20 -9.83
C LYS A 144 -10.32 5.33 -8.94
N VAL A 145 -9.43 5.98 -8.18
CA VAL A 145 -9.79 7.15 -7.37
C VAL A 145 -10.30 8.29 -8.25
N GLU A 146 -9.62 8.55 -9.37
CA GLU A 146 -10.01 9.59 -10.33
C GLU A 146 -11.38 9.32 -10.94
N ILE A 147 -11.66 8.06 -11.29
CA ILE A 147 -12.97 7.66 -11.82
C ILE A 147 -14.06 7.91 -10.77
N GLN A 148 -13.84 7.52 -9.52
CA GLN A 148 -14.80 7.75 -8.43
C GLN A 148 -15.02 9.24 -8.17
N ALA A 149 -13.98 10.05 -8.26
CA ALA A 149 -14.08 11.49 -8.08
C ALA A 149 -14.94 12.15 -9.16
N HIS A 150 -14.92 11.62 -10.40
CA HIS A 150 -15.75 12.12 -11.49
C HIS A 150 -17.19 11.62 -11.44
N GLU A 151 -17.44 10.48 -10.79
CA GLU A 151 -18.79 9.93 -10.62
C GLU A 151 -19.54 10.56 -9.44
N GLY A 152 -18.81 11.13 -8.51
CA GLY A 152 -19.37 11.85 -7.36
C GLY A 152 -19.61 13.35 -7.68
#